data_b4eb626c9bd0e98276f537d2476156e4
#
_entry.id   b4eb626c9bd0e98276f537d2476156e4
#
_cell.length_a   1.000
_cell.length_b   1.000
_cell.length_c   1.000
_cell.angle_alpha   90.00
_cell.angle_beta   90.00
_cell.angle_gamma   90.00
#
_symmetry.space_group_name_H-M   'P 1'
#
loop_
_entity.id
_entity.type
_entity.pdbx_description
1 polymer ?
#
loop_
_entity_poly.entity_id
_entity_poly.type
_entity_poly.pdbx_seq_one_letter_code
_entity_poly.pdbx_strand_id
1 'polypeptide(L)'
;MNSSSPARPVLDAEAAAFLLTPGVSLAAATCDESNVPRIGRCVGCRVSKDRSSVTVLIASQQYQAFFEALRATRAIAVVCSLPSTHRTIQLKGSEAVIEPLARGDVEIVASFVDSFVIELASLGYAEDLARAYHWCDPTELRAVRFMPAEAFEQTPGPGAGAPLARSA
;
A
#
# COMPACT_ATOMS: atom_id res chain seq x y z
N MET A 1 24.87 25.68 13.16
CA MET A 1 23.93 25.40 12.06
C MET A 1 24.04 23.92 11.71
N ASN A 2 23.21 23.08 12.33
CA ASN A 2 23.15 21.67 11.98
C ASN A 2 22.33 21.52 10.69
N SER A 3 23.00 21.35 9.56
CA SER A 3 22.35 20.86 8.35
C SER A 3 22.11 19.36 8.54
N SER A 4 20.93 19.00 9.04
CA SER A 4 20.49 17.60 8.94
C SER A 4 20.38 17.25 7.46
N SER A 5 21.27 16.39 7.01
CA SER A 5 21.17 15.76 5.68
C SER A 5 19.77 15.15 5.56
N PRO A 6 19.04 15.37 4.45
CA PRO A 6 17.74 14.74 4.27
C PRO A 6 17.89 13.23 4.45
N ALA A 7 17.07 12.67 5.33
CA ALA A 7 17.05 11.22 5.55
C ALA A 7 16.86 10.53 4.20
N ARG A 8 17.73 9.58 3.86
CA ARG A 8 17.64 8.79 2.62
C ARG A 8 16.29 8.08 2.57
N PRO A 9 15.57 8.10 1.43
CA PRO A 9 14.32 7.37 1.30
C PRO A 9 14.58 5.87 1.54
N VAL A 10 13.70 5.24 2.30
CA VAL A 10 13.73 3.79 2.55
C VAL A 10 13.42 3.01 1.27
N LEU A 11 12.59 3.61 0.40
CA LEU A 11 12.27 3.03 -0.91
C LEU A 11 13.39 3.34 -1.90
N ASP A 12 14.06 2.30 -2.38
CA ASP A 12 14.86 2.41 -3.57
C ASP A 12 13.99 2.56 -4.84
N ALA A 13 14.63 2.74 -5.99
CA ALA A 13 13.91 2.91 -7.25
C ALA A 13 13.16 1.65 -7.66
N GLU A 14 13.69 0.47 -7.35
CA GLU A 14 13.10 -0.82 -7.71
C GLU A 14 11.84 -1.10 -6.88
N ALA A 15 11.90 -0.92 -5.56
CA ALA A 15 10.73 -1.07 -4.69
C ALA A 15 9.63 -0.06 -5.04
N ALA A 16 9.99 1.20 -5.30
CA ALA A 16 9.03 2.21 -5.73
C ALA A 16 8.35 1.86 -7.06
N ALA A 17 9.11 1.36 -8.04
CA ALA A 17 8.57 0.90 -9.31
C ALA A 17 7.67 -0.32 -9.13
N PHE A 18 8.02 -1.24 -8.25
CA PHE A 18 7.22 -2.42 -7.96
C PHE A 18 5.83 -2.05 -7.40
N LEU A 19 5.75 -1.11 -6.47
CA LEU A 19 4.47 -0.64 -5.93
C LEU A 19 3.52 -0.11 -7.02
N LEU A 20 4.08 0.46 -8.07
CA LEU A 20 3.35 1.07 -9.19
C LEU A 20 3.18 0.12 -10.37
N THR A 21 3.66 -1.13 -10.27
CA THR A 21 3.49 -2.13 -11.33
C THR A 21 2.00 -2.46 -11.50
N PRO A 22 1.47 -2.42 -12.74
CA PRO A 22 0.09 -2.84 -13.00
C PRO A 22 -0.20 -4.24 -12.49
N GLY A 23 -1.34 -4.43 -11.84
CA GLY A 23 -1.75 -5.73 -11.28
C GLY A 23 -1.24 -6.03 -9.86
N VAL A 24 -0.36 -5.22 -9.29
CA VAL A 24 0.04 -5.38 -7.89
C VAL A 24 -1.15 -5.14 -6.97
N SER A 25 -1.45 -6.12 -6.11
CA SER A 25 -2.44 -5.99 -5.05
C SER A 25 -1.83 -5.34 -3.80
N LEU A 26 -2.65 -4.62 -3.05
CA LEU A 26 -2.22 -3.86 -1.89
C LEU A 26 -3.17 -4.12 -0.70
N ALA A 27 -2.60 -4.40 0.46
CA ALA A 27 -3.34 -4.49 1.71
C ALA A 27 -2.60 -3.72 2.81
N ALA A 28 -3.34 -2.90 3.55
CA ALA A 28 -2.80 -2.17 4.70
C ALA A 28 -3.26 -2.82 6.00
N ALA A 29 -2.39 -2.88 6.99
CA ALA A 29 -2.69 -3.33 8.32
C ALA A 29 -2.24 -2.30 9.35
N THR A 30 -2.97 -2.21 10.45
CA THR A 30 -2.63 -1.44 11.66
C THR A 30 -3.04 -2.26 12.88
N CYS A 31 -2.75 -1.79 14.07
CA CYS A 31 -3.30 -2.36 15.31
C CYS A 31 -3.91 -1.23 16.15
N ASP A 32 -4.87 -1.57 16.99
CA ASP A 32 -5.37 -0.67 18.02
C ASP A 32 -4.45 -0.65 19.25
N GLU A 33 -4.78 0.16 20.26
CA GLU A 33 -3.99 0.31 21.49
C GLU A 33 -3.88 -1.00 22.30
N SER A 34 -4.75 -1.96 22.05
CA SER A 34 -4.71 -3.31 22.63
C SER A 34 -3.94 -4.32 21.77
N ASN A 35 -3.25 -3.87 20.73
CA ASN A 35 -2.55 -4.68 19.73
C ASN A 35 -3.47 -5.63 18.93
N VAL A 36 -4.76 -5.35 18.84
CA VAL A 36 -5.67 -6.11 17.97
C VAL A 36 -5.48 -5.65 16.52
N PRO A 37 -5.11 -6.54 15.58
CA PRO A 37 -4.84 -6.17 14.22
C PRO A 37 -6.13 -5.79 13.47
N ARG A 38 -6.02 -4.79 12.60
CA ARG A 38 -7.07 -4.33 11.69
C ARG A 38 -6.49 -4.24 10.28
N ILE A 39 -7.24 -4.72 9.31
CA ILE A 39 -6.81 -4.76 7.91
C ILE A 39 -7.77 -3.94 7.08
N GLY A 40 -7.23 -3.21 6.09
CA GLY A 40 -7.97 -2.52 5.04
C GLY A 40 -7.39 -2.90 3.67
N ARG A 41 -8.25 -3.26 2.73
CA ARG A 41 -7.84 -3.46 1.34
C ARG A 41 -7.63 -2.11 0.68
N CYS A 42 -6.48 -1.97 0.00
CA CYS A 42 -6.21 -0.78 -0.78
C CYS A 42 -6.69 -0.98 -2.23
N VAL A 43 -7.13 0.11 -2.83
CA VAL A 43 -7.64 0.16 -4.21
C VAL A 43 -6.79 1.07 -5.10
N GLY A 44 -5.58 1.36 -4.67
CA GLY A 44 -4.60 2.15 -5.40
C GLY A 44 -3.51 2.68 -4.49
N CYS A 45 -2.43 3.15 -5.09
CA CYS A 45 -1.38 3.86 -4.36
C CYS A 45 -0.66 4.87 -5.25
N ARG A 46 0.05 5.78 -4.61
CA ARG A 46 1.04 6.69 -5.22
C ARG A 46 2.29 6.79 -4.37
N VAL A 47 3.40 6.98 -5.00
CA VAL A 47 4.70 7.21 -4.37
C VAL A 47 5.13 8.64 -4.66
N SER A 48 5.65 9.36 -3.66
CA SER A 48 6.19 10.72 -3.87
C SER A 48 7.39 10.69 -4.82
N LYS A 49 7.63 11.81 -5.54
CA LYS A 49 8.72 11.91 -6.52
C LYS A 49 10.11 11.63 -5.91
N ASP A 50 10.30 12.03 -4.67
CA ASP A 50 11.52 11.79 -3.90
C ASP A 50 11.55 10.42 -3.21
N ARG A 51 10.48 9.61 -3.38
CA ARG A 51 10.31 8.29 -2.78
C ARG A 51 10.31 8.29 -1.24
N SER A 52 10.10 9.43 -0.62
CA SER A 52 10.06 9.56 0.85
C SER A 52 8.73 9.11 1.45
N SER A 53 7.65 9.11 0.67
CA SER A 53 6.33 8.73 1.16
C SER A 53 5.53 7.89 0.18
N VAL A 54 4.68 7.05 0.76
CA VAL A 54 3.67 6.25 0.05
C VAL A 54 2.30 6.68 0.53
N THR A 55 1.37 6.79 -0.40
CA THR A 55 -0.04 7.00 -0.08
C THR A 55 -0.84 5.85 -0.65
N VAL A 56 -1.63 5.18 0.19
CA VAL A 56 -2.57 4.14 -0.23
C VAL A 56 -4.00 4.67 -0.18
N LEU A 57 -4.84 4.20 -1.09
CA LEU A 57 -6.24 4.59 -1.22
C LEU A 57 -7.13 3.46 -0.71
N ILE A 58 -8.03 3.75 0.24
CA ILE A 58 -8.84 2.76 0.96
C ILE A 58 -10.28 3.27 1.07
N ALA A 59 -11.28 2.40 0.87
CA ALA A 59 -12.68 2.71 1.09
C ALA A 59 -13.01 2.73 2.60
N SER A 60 -13.34 3.90 3.16
CA SER A 60 -13.48 4.08 4.61
C SER A 60 -14.67 3.34 5.21
N GLN A 61 -15.78 3.28 4.50
CA GLN A 61 -17.02 2.66 5.01
C GLN A 61 -16.86 1.16 5.27
N GLN A 62 -16.08 0.47 4.45
CA GLN A 62 -15.84 -0.96 4.59
C GLN A 62 -14.83 -1.28 5.71
N TYR A 63 -14.02 -0.32 6.14
CA TYR A 63 -12.88 -0.53 7.03
C TYR A 63 -12.83 0.47 8.20
N GLN A 64 -13.97 0.77 8.82
CA GLN A 64 -14.08 1.74 9.93
C GLN A 64 -13.12 1.42 11.07
N ALA A 65 -13.08 0.15 11.51
CA ALA A 65 -12.20 -0.28 12.60
C ALA A 65 -10.71 -0.11 12.27
N PHE A 66 -10.32 -0.25 10.98
CA PHE A 66 -8.96 0.06 10.54
C PHE A 66 -8.66 1.56 10.71
N PHE A 67 -9.57 2.44 10.29
CA PHE A 67 -9.37 3.88 10.39
C PHE A 67 -9.38 4.38 11.84
N GLU A 68 -10.17 3.78 12.72
CA GLU A 68 -10.19 4.09 14.16
C GLU A 68 -8.84 3.72 14.79
N ALA A 69 -8.36 2.49 14.57
CA ALA A 69 -7.07 2.03 15.06
C ALA A 69 -5.91 2.86 14.49
N LEU A 70 -5.96 3.21 13.20
CA LEU A 70 -4.93 4.03 12.57
C LEU A 70 -4.85 5.45 13.17
N ARG A 71 -5.99 6.05 13.52
CA ARG A 71 -5.99 7.36 14.22
C ARG A 71 -5.36 7.28 15.60
N ALA A 72 -5.55 6.17 16.32
CA ALA A 72 -5.02 5.97 17.66
C ALA A 72 -3.50 5.73 17.65
N THR A 73 -3.02 4.83 16.81
CA THR A 73 -1.61 4.37 16.87
C THR A 73 -0.72 4.98 15.80
N ARG A 74 -1.27 5.42 14.67
CA ARG A 74 -0.55 5.89 13.49
C ARG A 74 0.45 4.88 12.90
N ALA A 75 0.48 3.67 13.43
CA ALA A 75 1.29 2.57 12.92
C ALA A 75 0.63 1.96 11.69
N ILE A 76 1.41 1.65 10.67
CA ILE A 76 0.91 1.04 9.43
C ILE A 76 1.91 0.05 8.87
N ALA A 77 1.42 -1.06 8.35
CA ALA A 77 2.14 -1.97 7.47
C ALA A 77 1.37 -2.11 6.16
N VAL A 78 2.05 -2.04 5.04
CA VAL A 78 1.45 -2.23 3.71
C VAL A 78 2.16 -3.37 3.01
N VAL A 79 1.41 -4.39 2.60
CA VAL A 79 1.88 -5.51 1.80
C VAL A 79 1.50 -5.26 0.35
N CYS A 80 2.47 -5.40 -0.55
CA CYS A 80 2.31 -5.26 -1.99
C CYS A 80 2.70 -6.58 -2.63
N SER A 81 1.79 -7.21 -3.39
CA SER A 81 2.02 -8.52 -3.99
C SER A 81 1.54 -8.57 -5.44
N LEU A 82 2.36 -9.09 -6.35
CA LEU A 82 1.97 -9.35 -7.73
C LEU A 82 1.53 -10.82 -7.83
N PRO A 83 0.23 -11.10 -8.08
CA PRO A 83 -0.32 -12.44 -8.01
C PRO A 83 0.36 -13.46 -8.93
N SER A 84 0.67 -13.09 -10.17
CA SER A 84 1.24 -14.01 -11.17
C SER A 84 2.65 -14.50 -10.83
N THR A 85 3.43 -13.71 -10.06
CA THR A 85 4.82 -14.05 -9.71
C THR A 85 5.02 -14.37 -8.23
N HIS A 86 4.00 -14.06 -7.40
CA HIS A 86 4.08 -14.07 -5.94
C HIS A 86 5.13 -13.12 -5.35
N ARG A 87 5.76 -12.27 -6.19
CA ARG A 87 6.67 -11.24 -5.68
C ARG A 87 5.90 -10.37 -4.69
N THR A 88 6.44 -10.24 -3.47
CA THR A 88 5.78 -9.56 -2.37
C THR A 88 6.78 -8.76 -1.56
N ILE A 89 6.46 -7.51 -1.27
CA ILE A 89 7.21 -6.68 -0.34
C ILE A 89 6.28 -6.14 0.74
N GLN A 90 6.84 -5.85 1.91
CA GLN A 90 6.12 -5.20 3.01
C GLN A 90 6.83 -3.91 3.39
N LEU A 91 6.07 -2.84 3.54
CA LEU A 91 6.52 -1.56 4.06
C LEU A 91 5.92 -1.32 5.43
N LYS A 92 6.68 -0.74 6.36
CA LYS A 92 6.18 -0.34 7.67
C LYS A 92 6.50 1.12 7.97
N GLY A 93 5.59 1.80 8.67
CA GLY A 93 5.74 3.18 9.14
C GLY A 93 4.95 3.44 10.42
N SER A 94 5.33 4.48 11.15
CA SER A 94 4.73 4.85 12.45
C SER A 94 4.03 6.21 12.47
N GLU A 95 4.02 6.90 11.34
CA GLU A 95 3.54 8.28 11.23
C GLU A 95 2.46 8.42 10.15
N ALA A 96 1.56 7.43 10.06
CA ALA A 96 0.50 7.44 9.06
C ALA A 96 -0.52 8.56 9.34
N VAL A 97 -0.95 9.22 8.26
CA VAL A 97 -1.93 10.31 8.30
C VAL A 97 -3.03 10.05 7.30
N ILE A 98 -4.28 10.22 7.74
CA ILE A 98 -5.45 10.16 6.86
C ILE A 98 -5.62 11.54 6.25
N GLU A 99 -5.63 11.60 4.92
CA GLU A 99 -5.71 12.84 4.14
C GLU A 99 -6.93 12.83 3.22
N PRO A 100 -7.44 13.99 2.81
CA PRO A 100 -8.36 14.08 1.68
C PRO A 100 -7.72 13.52 0.40
N LEU A 101 -8.57 13.10 -0.54
CA LEU A 101 -8.10 12.70 -1.86
C LEU A 101 -7.40 13.85 -2.57
N ALA A 102 -6.31 13.55 -3.22
CA ALA A 102 -5.65 14.47 -4.15
C ALA A 102 -6.29 14.38 -5.55
N ARG A 103 -6.05 15.41 -6.37
CA ARG A 103 -6.43 15.38 -7.79
C ARG A 103 -5.74 14.17 -8.46
N GLY A 104 -6.52 13.36 -9.16
CA GLY A 104 -6.03 12.17 -9.85
C GLY A 104 -6.14 10.86 -9.04
N ASP A 105 -6.49 10.90 -7.75
CA ASP A 105 -6.61 9.69 -6.93
C ASP A 105 -7.74 8.77 -7.43
N VAL A 106 -8.84 9.33 -7.96
CA VAL A 106 -9.95 8.53 -8.49
C VAL A 106 -9.53 7.81 -9.78
N GLU A 107 -8.76 8.48 -10.64
CA GLU A 107 -8.20 7.89 -11.86
C GLU A 107 -7.18 6.79 -11.53
N ILE A 108 -6.39 6.96 -10.48
CA ILE A 108 -5.49 5.90 -9.98
C ILE A 108 -6.30 4.66 -9.58
N VAL A 109 -7.41 4.82 -8.86
CA VAL A 109 -8.27 3.69 -8.47
C VAL A 109 -8.84 2.98 -9.69
N ALA A 110 -9.35 3.70 -10.68
CA ALA A 110 -9.87 3.10 -11.90
C ALA A 110 -8.78 2.27 -12.64
N SER A 111 -7.60 2.85 -12.84
CA SER A 111 -6.47 2.17 -13.48
C SER A 111 -5.98 0.97 -12.67
N PHE A 112 -6.00 1.06 -11.33
CA PHE A 112 -5.62 -0.03 -10.43
C PHE A 112 -6.58 -1.22 -10.60
N VAL A 113 -7.89 -0.97 -10.57
CA VAL A 113 -8.89 -2.03 -10.75
C VAL A 113 -8.77 -2.69 -12.11
N ASP A 114 -8.64 -1.91 -13.18
CA ASP A 114 -8.51 -2.45 -14.54
C ASP A 114 -7.26 -3.31 -14.71
N SER A 115 -6.12 -2.86 -14.19
CA SER A 115 -4.87 -3.63 -14.24
C SER A 115 -4.93 -4.91 -13.40
N PHE A 116 -5.61 -4.88 -12.25
CA PHE A 116 -5.80 -6.06 -11.42
C PHE A 116 -6.73 -7.10 -12.06
N VAL A 117 -7.76 -6.65 -12.79
CA VAL A 117 -8.60 -7.53 -13.61
C VAL A 117 -7.77 -8.28 -14.64
N ILE A 118 -6.89 -7.57 -15.37
CA ILE A 118 -6.01 -8.17 -16.37
C ILE A 118 -5.07 -9.19 -15.72
N GLU A 119 -4.48 -8.84 -14.58
CA GLU A 119 -3.58 -9.71 -13.83
C GLU A 119 -4.29 -11.01 -13.39
N LEU A 120 -5.48 -10.91 -12.79
CA LEU A 120 -6.24 -12.08 -12.35
C LEU A 120 -6.77 -12.90 -13.53
N ALA A 121 -7.13 -12.28 -14.64
CA ALA A 121 -7.54 -13.00 -15.85
C ALA A 121 -6.42 -13.90 -16.38
N SER A 122 -5.16 -13.47 -16.29
CA SER A 122 -3.98 -14.27 -16.66
C SER A 122 -3.83 -15.55 -15.81
N LEU A 123 -4.41 -15.53 -14.61
CA LEU A 123 -4.46 -16.67 -13.68
C LEU A 123 -5.75 -17.49 -13.76
N GLY A 124 -6.65 -17.16 -14.70
CA GLY A 124 -7.89 -17.88 -14.94
C GLY A 124 -9.09 -17.44 -14.09
N TYR A 125 -8.99 -16.32 -13.36
CA TYR A 125 -10.12 -15.77 -12.62
C TYR A 125 -11.07 -14.97 -13.52
N ALA A 126 -12.36 -15.02 -13.20
CA ALA A 126 -13.38 -14.28 -13.93
C ALA A 126 -13.27 -12.76 -13.64
N GLU A 127 -13.50 -11.94 -14.65
CA GLU A 127 -13.46 -10.47 -14.55
C GLU A 127 -14.41 -9.95 -13.48
N ASP A 128 -15.66 -10.44 -13.45
CA ASP A 128 -16.66 -10.00 -12.47
C ASP A 128 -16.22 -10.23 -11.03
N LEU A 129 -15.50 -11.32 -10.76
CA LEU A 129 -14.93 -11.61 -9.44
C LEU A 129 -13.86 -10.58 -9.08
N ALA A 130 -12.95 -10.27 -10.01
CA ALA A 130 -11.89 -9.31 -9.79
C ALA A 130 -12.43 -7.89 -9.55
N ARG A 131 -13.44 -7.47 -10.32
CA ARG A 131 -14.12 -6.17 -10.14
C ARG A 131 -14.88 -6.12 -8.82
N ALA A 132 -15.64 -7.16 -8.47
CA ALA A 132 -16.36 -7.21 -7.20
C ALA A 132 -15.41 -7.18 -5.99
N TYR A 133 -14.25 -7.79 -6.11
CA TYR A 133 -13.23 -7.81 -5.06
C TYR A 133 -12.72 -6.40 -4.73
N HIS A 134 -12.57 -5.52 -5.71
CA HIS A 134 -12.10 -4.14 -5.53
C HIS A 134 -13.21 -3.08 -5.63
N TRP A 135 -14.48 -3.52 -5.65
CA TRP A 135 -15.58 -2.56 -5.68
C TRP A 135 -15.56 -1.66 -4.44
N CYS A 136 -15.69 -0.37 -4.65
CA CYS A 136 -15.87 0.62 -3.59
C CYS A 136 -16.67 1.83 -4.12
N ASP A 137 -17.34 2.52 -3.22
CA ASP A 137 -17.93 3.81 -3.52
C ASP A 137 -16.82 4.88 -3.58
N PRO A 138 -16.64 5.61 -4.70
CA PRO A 138 -15.61 6.64 -4.81
C PRO A 138 -15.75 7.76 -3.77
N THR A 139 -16.97 8.03 -3.27
CA THR A 139 -17.20 9.06 -2.23
C THR A 139 -16.65 8.67 -0.86
N GLU A 140 -16.46 7.37 -0.65
CA GLU A 140 -15.95 6.78 0.58
C GLU A 140 -14.43 6.56 0.57
N LEU A 141 -13.76 6.93 -0.50
CA LEU A 141 -12.30 6.82 -0.59
C LEU A 141 -11.60 7.79 0.37
N ARG A 142 -10.54 7.30 1.00
CA ARG A 142 -9.61 8.08 1.82
C ARG A 142 -8.19 7.75 1.43
N ALA A 143 -7.33 8.76 1.49
CA ALA A 143 -5.90 8.61 1.30
C ALA A 143 -5.23 8.42 2.66
N VAL A 144 -4.34 7.44 2.75
CA VAL A 144 -3.50 7.22 3.93
C VAL A 144 -2.05 7.35 3.50
N ARG A 145 -1.41 8.46 3.92
CA ARG A 145 -0.01 8.74 3.63
C ARG A 145 0.86 8.33 4.81
N PHE A 146 1.99 7.71 4.53
CA PHE A 146 3.03 7.40 5.52
C PHE A 146 4.42 7.48 4.91
N MET A 147 5.43 7.64 5.75
CA MET A 147 6.84 7.50 5.38
C MET A 147 7.30 6.10 5.77
N PRO A 148 7.70 5.25 4.81
CA PRO A 148 8.25 3.95 5.13
C PRO A 148 9.54 4.09 5.95
N ALA A 149 9.55 3.49 7.15
CA ALA A 149 10.72 3.40 8.02
C ALA A 149 11.48 2.10 7.75
N GLU A 150 10.76 1.06 7.36
CA GLU A 150 11.29 -0.28 7.09
C GLU A 150 10.65 -0.86 5.84
N ALA A 151 11.41 -1.69 5.11
CA ALA A 151 10.94 -2.46 3.97
C ALA A 151 11.50 -3.88 4.04
N PHE A 152 10.67 -4.88 3.73
CA PHE A 152 11.01 -6.28 3.83
C PHE A 152 10.64 -7.03 2.56
N GLU A 153 11.49 -7.97 2.16
CA GLU A 153 11.16 -9.01 1.19
C GLU A 153 10.14 -9.98 1.82
N GLN A 154 9.04 -10.25 1.11
CA GLN A 154 8.00 -11.16 1.57
C GLN A 154 7.59 -12.17 0.49
N THR A 155 8.33 -12.21 -0.62
CA THR A 155 8.13 -13.26 -1.64
C THR A 155 8.32 -14.63 -0.98
N PRO A 156 7.40 -15.58 -1.16
CA PRO A 156 7.52 -16.91 -0.56
C PRO A 156 8.86 -17.58 -0.93
N GLY A 157 9.62 -17.96 0.09
CA GLY A 157 10.93 -18.58 -0.09
C GLY A 157 11.91 -18.29 1.06
N PRO A 158 13.17 -18.72 0.95
CA PRO A 158 14.17 -18.57 2.01
C PRO A 158 14.51 -17.12 2.38
N GLY A 159 14.22 -16.17 1.48
CA GLY A 159 14.48 -14.75 1.70
C GLY A 159 13.32 -13.99 2.37
N ALA A 160 12.18 -14.64 2.61
CA ALA A 160 11.02 -13.99 3.22
C ALA A 160 11.36 -13.47 4.63
N GLY A 161 11.00 -12.20 4.89
CA GLY A 161 11.31 -11.52 6.14
C GLY A 161 12.65 -10.80 6.16
N ALA A 162 13.50 -10.95 5.14
CA ALA A 162 14.75 -10.22 5.07
C ALA A 162 14.49 -8.71 4.82
N PRO A 163 15.23 -7.81 5.52
CA PRO A 163 15.15 -6.38 5.20
C PRO A 163 15.60 -6.14 3.75
N LEU A 164 14.84 -5.31 3.03
CA LEU A 164 15.30 -4.81 1.73
C LEU A 164 16.46 -3.84 1.96
N ALA A 165 17.52 -4.00 1.18
CA ALA A 165 18.70 -3.17 1.30
C ALA A 165 18.35 -1.70 1.04
N ARG A 166 18.75 -0.81 1.95
CA ARG A 166 18.73 0.63 1.68
C ARG A 166 19.74 0.90 0.58
N SER A 167 19.32 1.57 -0.51
CA SER A 167 20.26 1.99 -1.55
C SER A 167 21.41 2.77 -0.93
N ALA A 168 22.65 2.33 -1.22
CA ALA A 168 23.87 2.97 -0.74
C ALA A 168 24.01 4.41 -1.31
#